data_f27a9a60d88afc7a08e9b5f1f6739fa5
#
_entry.id   f27a9a60d88afc7a08e9b5f1f6739fa5
#
_cell.length_a   1.000
_cell.length_b   1.000
_cell.length_c   1.000
_cell.angle_alpha   90.00
_cell.angle_beta   90.00
_cell.angle_gamma   90.00
#
_symmetry.space_group_name_H-M   'P 1'
#
loop_
_entity.id
_entity.type
_entity.pdbx_description
1 polymer ?
#
loop_
_entity_poly.entity_id
_entity_poly.type
_entity_poly.pdbx_seq_one_letter_code
_entity_poly.pdbx_strand_id
1 'polypeptide(L)'
;MVYLIYGSPCSGKTTYIKEHMKQGDIVCDVDNLYSAISLNEPHNSEIYAEETASELYDHLLDIIRDRKGHWKNAYVVSLAKTDEQVDRMRERIKADECIYMDTPFEECMRRAQERPFYFPWLIEEWFATKELA
;
A
#
# COMPACT_ATOMS: atom_id res chain seq x y z
N MET A 1 11.72 12.58 -3.50
CA MET A 1 12.10 11.33 -2.82
C MET A 1 11.03 10.27 -3.02
N VAL A 2 11.42 9.02 -2.93
CA VAL A 2 10.50 7.88 -3.02
C VAL A 2 10.44 7.19 -1.67
N TYR A 3 9.24 7.08 -1.13
CA TYR A 3 8.97 6.46 0.18
C TYR A 3 8.17 5.18 -0.01
N LEU A 4 8.66 4.09 0.59
CA LEU A 4 7.90 2.85 0.71
C LEU A 4 7.19 2.86 2.06
N ILE A 5 5.85 2.87 2.04
CA ILE A 5 5.02 2.85 3.25
C ILE A 5 4.42 1.44 3.34
N TYR A 6 4.80 0.68 4.36
CA TYR A 6 4.37 -0.70 4.46
C TYR A 6 3.86 -1.04 5.86
N GLY A 7 3.08 -2.08 5.93
CA GLY A 7 2.46 -2.53 7.16
C GLY A 7 1.20 -3.32 6.89
N SER A 8 0.56 -3.79 7.95
CA SER A 8 -0.65 -4.60 7.88
C SER A 8 -1.83 -3.82 7.28
N PRO A 9 -2.85 -4.52 6.78
CA PRO A 9 -4.14 -3.85 6.54
C PRO A 9 -4.57 -3.09 7.79
N CYS A 10 -5.16 -1.92 7.62
CA CYS A 10 -5.63 -1.05 8.70
C CYS A 10 -4.52 -0.49 9.61
N SER A 11 -3.28 -0.49 9.16
CA SER A 11 -2.16 0.05 9.97
C SER A 11 -2.03 1.57 9.91
N GLY A 12 -2.80 2.25 9.05
CA GLY A 12 -2.75 3.71 8.95
C GLY A 12 -1.87 4.26 7.84
N LYS A 13 -1.51 3.44 6.85
CA LYS A 13 -0.66 3.86 5.74
C LYS A 13 -1.24 5.05 4.98
N THR A 14 -2.52 4.97 4.62
CA THR A 14 -3.19 6.05 3.89
C THR A 14 -3.27 7.34 4.71
N THR A 15 -3.57 7.22 6.00
CA THR A 15 -3.63 8.37 6.91
C THR A 15 -2.27 9.05 7.01
N TYR A 16 -1.21 8.26 7.16
CA TYR A 16 0.16 8.78 7.19
C TYR A 16 0.47 9.60 5.94
N ILE A 17 0.13 9.04 4.77
CA ILE A 17 0.38 9.71 3.48
C ILE A 17 -0.40 11.01 3.38
N LYS A 18 -1.68 11.00 3.75
CA LYS A 18 -2.52 12.21 3.72
C LYS A 18 -1.96 13.33 4.60
N GLU A 19 -1.35 12.98 5.72
CA GLU A 19 -0.75 13.95 6.63
C GLU A 19 0.57 14.53 6.13
N HIS A 20 1.27 13.82 5.26
CA HIS A 20 2.62 14.19 4.82
C HIS A 20 2.70 14.67 3.38
N MET A 21 1.82 14.20 2.50
CA MET A 21 1.93 14.58 1.08
C MET A 21 1.54 16.03 0.85
N LYS A 22 2.17 16.62 -0.14
CA LYS A 22 1.98 18.02 -0.53
C LYS A 22 1.69 18.09 -2.03
N GLN A 23 1.34 19.29 -2.49
CA GLN A 23 1.12 19.52 -3.91
C GLN A 23 2.37 19.12 -4.71
N GLY A 24 2.16 18.37 -5.77
CA GLY A 24 3.25 17.85 -6.60
C GLY A 24 3.69 16.45 -6.23
N ASP A 25 3.16 15.89 -5.15
CA ASP A 25 3.45 14.51 -4.74
C ASP A 25 2.42 13.55 -5.35
N ILE A 26 2.84 12.30 -5.54
CA ILE A 26 1.98 11.23 -6.07
C ILE A 26 1.93 10.05 -5.10
N VAL A 27 0.85 9.28 -5.21
CA VAL A 27 0.63 8.07 -4.40
C VAL A 27 0.43 6.89 -5.33
N CYS A 28 1.13 5.80 -5.05
CA CYS A 28 0.95 4.51 -5.72
C CYS A 28 0.29 3.54 -4.75
N ASP A 29 -1.01 3.35 -4.89
CA ASP A 29 -1.82 2.50 -4.02
C ASP A 29 -2.81 1.75 -4.90
N VAL A 30 -2.77 0.42 -4.86
CA VAL A 30 -3.62 -0.43 -5.71
C VAL A 30 -5.10 -0.19 -5.44
N ASP A 31 -5.50 0.09 -4.21
CA ASP A 31 -6.90 0.36 -3.87
C ASP A 31 -7.42 1.65 -4.50
N ASN A 32 -6.58 2.68 -4.54
CA ASN A 32 -6.93 3.93 -5.20
C ASN A 32 -7.04 3.75 -6.72
N LEU A 33 -6.14 2.97 -7.30
CA LEU A 33 -6.19 2.66 -8.74
C LEU A 33 -7.45 1.86 -9.07
N TYR A 34 -7.78 0.88 -8.23
CA TYR A 34 -9.01 0.12 -8.36
C TYR A 34 -10.24 1.04 -8.36
N SER A 35 -10.32 1.96 -7.40
CA SER A 35 -11.44 2.90 -7.31
C SER A 35 -11.53 3.80 -8.54
N ALA A 36 -10.38 4.23 -9.05
CA ALA A 36 -10.33 5.14 -10.20
C ALA A 36 -10.89 4.49 -11.48
N ILE A 37 -10.66 3.19 -11.68
CA ILE A 37 -11.09 2.51 -12.91
C ILE A 37 -12.42 1.79 -12.77
N SER A 38 -12.90 1.54 -11.56
CA SER A 38 -14.16 0.83 -11.32
C SER A 38 -15.29 1.75 -10.89
N LEU A 39 -14.97 2.93 -10.34
CA LEU A 39 -15.88 3.85 -9.64
C LEU A 39 -16.50 3.22 -8.40
N ASN A 40 -15.96 2.09 -7.95
CA ASN A 40 -16.36 1.46 -6.70
C ASN A 40 -15.57 2.03 -5.52
N GLU A 41 -16.12 1.87 -4.31
CA GLU A 41 -15.39 2.20 -3.10
C GLU A 41 -14.16 1.31 -2.96
N PRO A 42 -13.07 1.79 -2.34
CA PRO A 42 -11.94 0.94 -2.01
C PRO A 42 -12.41 -0.29 -1.24
N HIS A 43 -11.80 -1.45 -1.50
CA HIS A 43 -12.10 -2.73 -0.85
C HIS A 43 -13.44 -3.35 -1.25
N ASN A 44 -14.16 -2.79 -2.20
CA ASN A 44 -15.33 -3.40 -2.77
C ASN A 44 -14.89 -4.26 -3.97
N SER A 45 -14.65 -5.53 -3.72
CA SER A 45 -13.94 -6.43 -4.62
C SER A 45 -14.73 -6.73 -5.91
N GLU A 46 -14.08 -6.49 -7.07
CA GLU A 46 -14.56 -6.88 -8.39
C GLU A 46 -13.32 -7.35 -9.19
N ILE A 47 -13.30 -8.63 -9.56
CA ILE A 47 -12.09 -9.31 -10.01
C ILE A 47 -11.44 -8.72 -11.26
N TYR A 48 -12.21 -8.30 -12.27
CA TYR A 48 -11.64 -7.78 -13.51
C TYR A 48 -10.98 -6.43 -13.30
N ALA A 49 -11.62 -5.58 -12.51
CA ALA A 49 -11.04 -4.28 -12.17
C ALA A 49 -9.81 -4.44 -11.27
N GLU A 50 -9.81 -5.43 -10.36
CA GLU A 50 -8.64 -5.72 -9.54
C GLU A 50 -7.44 -6.16 -10.36
N GLU A 51 -7.63 -7.01 -11.36
CA GLU A 51 -6.55 -7.43 -12.25
C GLU A 51 -5.95 -6.25 -13.00
N THR A 52 -6.80 -5.39 -13.54
CA THR A 52 -6.34 -4.21 -14.25
C THR A 52 -5.65 -3.22 -13.31
N ALA A 53 -6.18 -3.03 -12.11
CA ALA A 53 -5.56 -2.15 -11.11
C ALA A 53 -4.17 -2.65 -10.73
N SER A 54 -3.98 -3.97 -10.62
CA SER A 54 -2.67 -4.56 -10.34
C SER A 54 -1.66 -4.29 -11.45
N GLU A 55 -2.10 -4.38 -12.70
CA GLU A 55 -1.23 -4.06 -13.84
C GLU A 55 -0.85 -2.58 -13.86
N LEU A 56 -1.81 -1.69 -13.57
CA LEU A 56 -1.54 -0.26 -13.47
C LEU A 56 -0.58 0.04 -12.32
N TYR A 57 -0.75 -0.65 -11.20
CA TYR A 57 0.16 -0.53 -10.06
C TYR A 57 1.60 -0.89 -10.47
N ASP A 58 1.78 -2.02 -11.14
CA ASP A 58 3.11 -2.44 -11.60
C ASP A 58 3.72 -1.44 -12.58
N HIS A 59 2.92 -0.89 -13.49
CA HIS A 59 3.39 0.12 -14.43
C HIS A 59 3.79 1.41 -13.71
N LEU A 60 3.01 1.83 -12.72
CA LEU A 60 3.32 3.02 -11.93
C LEU A 60 4.61 2.82 -11.11
N LEU A 61 4.86 1.60 -10.62
CA LEU A 61 6.13 1.29 -9.96
C LEU A 61 7.32 1.52 -10.90
N ASP A 62 7.18 1.17 -12.19
CA ASP A 62 8.23 1.42 -13.18
C ASP A 62 8.46 2.91 -13.40
N ILE A 63 7.39 3.68 -13.51
CA ILE A 63 7.46 5.14 -13.64
C ILE A 63 8.20 5.75 -12.46
N ILE A 64 7.87 5.32 -11.26
CA ILE A 64 8.49 5.83 -10.03
C ILE A 64 9.97 5.42 -9.96
N ARG A 65 10.28 4.15 -10.25
CA ARG A 65 11.67 3.67 -10.28
C ARG A 65 12.52 4.52 -11.21
N ASP A 66 12.01 4.82 -12.39
CA ASP A 66 12.76 5.54 -13.41
C ASP A 66 12.66 7.06 -13.24
N ARG A 67 11.96 7.52 -12.23
CA ARG A 67 11.77 8.97 -11.94
C ARG A 67 11.20 9.72 -13.14
N LYS A 68 10.26 9.10 -13.86
CA LYS A 68 9.60 9.73 -15.00
C LYS A 68 8.52 10.69 -14.53
N GLY A 69 8.51 11.90 -15.10
CA GLY A 69 7.54 12.94 -14.74
C GLY A 69 8.17 14.04 -13.90
N HIS A 70 7.34 14.99 -13.50
CA HIS A 70 7.79 16.16 -12.73
C HIS A 70 7.25 16.18 -11.31
N TRP A 71 6.81 15.02 -10.80
CA TRP A 71 6.38 14.89 -9.42
C TRP A 71 7.58 15.08 -8.46
N LYS A 72 7.29 15.53 -7.24
CA LYS A 72 8.34 15.82 -6.24
C LYS A 72 8.66 14.62 -5.38
N ASN A 73 7.64 14.04 -4.76
CA ASN A 73 7.78 12.85 -3.94
C ASN A 73 6.75 11.81 -4.36
N ALA A 74 7.10 10.54 -4.18
CA ALA A 74 6.17 9.44 -4.44
C ALA A 74 6.04 8.60 -3.17
N TYR A 75 4.81 8.27 -2.82
CA TYR A 75 4.51 7.38 -1.69
C TYR A 75 3.95 6.09 -2.25
N VAL A 76 4.65 4.99 -2.02
CA VAL A 76 4.24 3.66 -2.50
C VAL A 76 3.72 2.85 -1.34
N VAL A 77 2.47 2.42 -1.44
CA VAL A 77 1.81 1.62 -0.40
C VAL A 77 2.01 0.14 -0.68
N SER A 78 2.41 -0.61 0.32
CA SER A 78 2.65 -2.05 0.20
C SER A 78 2.21 -2.81 1.45
N LEU A 79 1.80 -4.06 1.24
CA LEU A 79 1.51 -5.00 2.31
C LEU A 79 2.72 -5.90 2.62
N ALA A 80 3.92 -5.54 2.17
CA ALA A 80 5.13 -6.27 2.48
C ALA A 80 5.27 -6.45 3.99
N LYS A 81 5.65 -7.65 4.42
CA LYS A 81 5.68 -8.01 5.84
C LYS A 81 7.00 -8.62 6.30
N THR A 82 7.74 -9.28 5.42
CA THR A 82 9.04 -9.85 5.76
C THR A 82 10.15 -8.92 5.30
N ASP A 83 11.32 -9.01 5.95
CA ASP A 83 12.47 -8.21 5.54
C ASP A 83 12.82 -8.45 4.07
N GLU A 84 12.70 -9.68 3.60
CA GLU A 84 12.95 -10.03 2.21
C GLU A 84 11.96 -9.33 1.27
N GLN A 85 10.67 -9.32 1.61
CA GLN A 85 9.65 -8.65 0.81
C GLN A 85 9.87 -7.13 0.78
N VAL A 86 10.21 -6.55 1.91
CA VAL A 86 10.52 -5.12 2.00
C VAL A 86 11.74 -4.78 1.16
N ASP A 87 12.79 -5.58 1.23
CA ASP A 87 14.01 -5.37 0.44
C ASP A 87 13.74 -5.46 -1.06
N ARG A 88 12.94 -6.43 -1.49
CA ARG A 88 12.54 -6.55 -2.90
C ARG A 88 11.78 -5.32 -3.37
N MET A 89 10.85 -4.84 -2.57
CA MET A 89 10.06 -3.66 -2.91
C MET A 89 10.93 -2.40 -2.95
N ARG A 90 11.84 -2.27 -1.97
CA ARG A 90 12.80 -1.16 -1.93
C ARG A 90 13.63 -1.10 -3.21
N GLU A 91 14.17 -2.24 -3.63
CA GLU A 91 14.96 -2.33 -4.85
C GLU A 91 14.13 -2.09 -6.09
N ARG A 92 12.90 -2.63 -6.10
CA ARG A 92 11.97 -2.51 -7.23
C ARG A 92 11.69 -1.06 -7.60
N ILE A 93 11.55 -0.19 -6.61
CA ILE A 93 11.21 1.22 -6.81
C ILE A 93 12.38 2.17 -6.53
N LYS A 94 13.53 1.64 -6.13
CA LYS A 94 14.68 2.43 -5.68
C LYS A 94 14.26 3.43 -4.62
N ALA A 95 13.61 2.93 -3.57
CA ALA A 95 13.08 3.76 -2.50
C ALA A 95 14.21 4.45 -1.73
N ASP A 96 14.02 5.73 -1.43
CA ASP A 96 14.95 6.49 -0.59
C ASP A 96 14.76 6.18 0.89
N GLU A 97 13.50 5.96 1.30
CA GLU A 97 13.16 5.60 2.68
C GLU A 97 12.05 4.55 2.69
N CYS A 98 12.12 3.66 3.68
CA CYS A 98 11.09 2.67 3.95
C CYS A 98 10.52 2.94 5.33
N ILE A 99 9.21 3.14 5.42
CA ILE A 99 8.54 3.51 6.66
C ILE A 99 7.56 2.39 7.03
N TYR A 100 7.82 1.76 8.18
CA TYR A 100 6.96 0.71 8.71
C TYR A 100 5.87 1.31 9.58
N MET A 101 4.63 1.03 9.24
CA MET A 101 3.48 1.42 10.06
C MET A 101 3.27 0.35 11.13
N ASP A 102 3.95 0.52 12.28
CA ASP A 102 3.97 -0.44 13.37
C ASP A 102 2.75 -0.26 14.28
N THR A 103 1.59 -0.64 13.75
CA THR A 103 0.35 -0.56 14.50
C THR A 103 0.05 -1.93 15.12
N PRO A 104 -0.25 -2.00 16.44
CA PRO A 104 -0.52 -3.26 17.09
C PRO A 104 -1.70 -4.01 16.46
N PHE A 105 -1.64 -5.35 16.55
CA PHE A 105 -2.68 -6.23 16.03
C PHE A 105 -4.08 -5.82 16.50
N GLU A 106 -4.23 -5.57 17.80
CA GLU A 106 -5.52 -5.22 18.40
C GLU A 106 -6.10 -3.93 17.83
N GLU A 107 -5.25 -2.95 17.55
CA GLU A 107 -5.70 -1.68 16.95
C GLU A 107 -6.11 -1.88 15.50
N CYS A 108 -5.36 -2.68 14.74
CA CYS A 108 -5.74 -3.02 13.37
C CYS A 108 -7.10 -3.73 13.34
N MET A 109 -7.32 -4.67 14.26
CA MET A 109 -8.58 -5.40 14.36
C MET A 109 -9.75 -4.47 14.74
N ARG A 110 -9.49 -3.51 15.62
CA ARG A 110 -10.50 -2.52 15.98
C ARG A 110 -10.91 -1.67 14.78
N ARG A 111 -9.94 -1.21 14.01
CA ARG A 111 -10.20 -0.40 12.80
C ARG A 111 -10.91 -1.20 11.71
N ALA A 112 -10.70 -2.52 11.67
CA ALA A 112 -11.30 -3.40 10.69
C ALA A 112 -12.83 -3.50 10.84
N GLN A 113 -13.40 -3.10 11.97
CA GLN A 113 -14.85 -3.11 12.17
C GLN A 113 -15.59 -2.22 11.16
N GLU A 114 -14.93 -1.20 10.61
CA GLU A 114 -15.48 -0.32 9.60
C GLU A 114 -15.13 -0.73 8.18
N ARG A 115 -14.56 -1.93 8.01
CA ARG A 115 -14.15 -2.49 6.72
C ARG A 115 -15.00 -3.71 6.36
N PRO A 116 -14.93 -4.22 5.11
CA PRO A 116 -15.61 -5.45 4.75
C PRO A 116 -15.30 -6.61 5.70
N PHE A 117 -16.25 -7.54 5.83
CA PHE A 117 -16.21 -8.60 6.84
C PHE A 117 -14.95 -9.48 6.79
N TYR A 118 -14.27 -9.55 5.66
CA TYR A 118 -13.09 -10.40 5.49
C TYR A 118 -11.79 -9.75 6.00
N PHE A 119 -11.80 -8.47 6.37
CA PHE A 119 -10.59 -7.76 6.82
C PHE A 119 -9.96 -8.36 8.07
N PRO A 120 -10.70 -8.77 9.10
CA PRO A 120 -10.07 -9.43 10.26
C PRO A 120 -9.20 -10.63 9.86
N TRP A 121 -9.66 -11.44 8.91
CA TRP A 121 -8.90 -12.58 8.40
C TRP A 121 -7.61 -12.13 7.70
N LEU A 122 -7.66 -11.07 6.90
CA LEU A 122 -6.47 -10.53 6.24
C LEU A 122 -5.43 -10.04 7.24
N ILE A 123 -5.88 -9.39 8.31
CA ILE A 123 -4.99 -8.89 9.37
C ILE A 123 -4.35 -10.07 10.11
N GLU A 124 -5.14 -11.06 10.50
CA GLU A 124 -4.65 -12.26 11.17
C GLU A 124 -3.59 -12.96 10.33
N GLU A 125 -3.86 -13.15 9.05
CA GLU A 125 -2.93 -13.79 8.12
C GLU A 125 -1.64 -12.99 7.98
N TRP A 126 -1.74 -11.67 7.87
CA TRP A 126 -0.57 -10.80 7.72
C TRP A 126 0.36 -10.94 8.94
N PHE A 127 -0.18 -10.84 10.16
CA PHE A 127 0.62 -10.94 11.38
C PHE A 127 1.19 -12.35 11.58
N ALA A 128 0.40 -13.39 11.30
CA ALA A 128 0.88 -14.76 11.41
C ALA A 128 2.05 -15.04 10.45
N THR A 129 1.94 -14.58 9.21
CA THR A 129 3.00 -14.77 8.22
C THR A 129 4.25 -13.98 8.60
N LYS A 130 4.11 -12.78 9.15
CA LYS A 130 5.23 -11.97 9.60
C LYS A 130 6.00 -12.67 10.74
N GLU A 131 5.28 -13.27 11.67
CA GLU A 131 5.90 -13.98 12.79
C GLU A 131 6.67 -15.23 12.35
N LEU A 132 6.19 -15.90 11.28
CA LEU A 132 6.84 -17.09 10.75
C LEU A 132 8.09 -16.77 9.91
N ALA A 133 8.25 -15.54 9.53
CA ALA A 133 9.42 -15.10 8.76
C ALA A 133 10.58 -14.74 9.68
#